data_02eadf7fcc1f86508e724d87b4ebe53d
#
_entry.id   02eadf7fcc1f86508e724d87b4ebe53d
#
_cell.length_a   1.000
_cell.length_b   1.000
_cell.length_c   1.000
_cell.angle_alpha   90.00
_cell.angle_beta   90.00
_cell.angle_gamma   90.00
#
_symmetry.space_group_name_H-M   'P 1'
#
loop_
_entity.id
_entity.type
_entity.pdbx_description
1 polymer ?
#
loop_
_entity_poly.entity_id
_entity_poly.type
_entity_poly.pdbx_seq_one_letter_code
_entity_poly.pdbx_strand_id
1 'polypeptide(L)'
;MNKKLIMIIGLVLSSIMVKAQAFFMPFPKAGDKYWQKLVPVAMRNDYIRLGNLYQKKPWNAIPAETFAEFRTNGNRTRYEEASFGIRKQFVCLVMAEIMQGRGRFLPSIRKGLHYFIEKEPWWGIPAHYPKDHPEKDIQPVDLFNAETAGMLAWTLYMLEDEINRKEKGLCDQVRSEIDRRFLQPVLNQPQGWKNNANNWNTWITSNWLETVLICESDVKQRDAAFKGVQQCLRTFLKGYPDDGGCEEGVSYWDCAGASFFESLYFMQFAPKQAVLTLNEAQKKKVENMGRFITTMYINDLTFVNFSDAQAQNVPNINILFPYGAYLQNLQMMQLAAYVGKKYQYTLKPSTLFLKSGNYPKLGRELMLLSMLPKYQATAAVEPKTEDAYLENSQIMVASNKNWFVAAKGGNNAESHNHNDIGNFIVYHNNQPVVIDLGRDTYTSKSFSNQRFELMNCRSAYHNVPIINGLEQKDGKKYRADKVNHVFSEGISSLILNLEKAYTEAAHVDKWQRTIALDREYNWVEVTEQYKLDSLQIEKDRLNGQVFDNQIILMAFGKPVVQKTGRILLQGGNVRLEYDAQYLSASVEKVQMTDGIMKTQWKDNVYRIILRLNDNYPMAKVKYRFVK
;
A
#
# COMPACT_ATOMS: atom_id res chain seq x y z
N MET A 1 -3.08 -61.34 12.95
CA MET A 1 -3.69 -60.04 13.18
C MET A 1 -5.00 -59.97 12.41
N ASN A 2 -6.11 -59.74 13.09
CA ASN A 2 -7.45 -59.99 12.59
C ASN A 2 -7.84 -58.90 11.55
N LYS A 3 -8.31 -59.30 10.34
CA LYS A 3 -8.73 -58.38 9.27
C LYS A 3 -9.79 -57.34 9.73
N LYS A 4 -10.60 -57.69 10.75
CA LYS A 4 -11.55 -56.74 11.39
C LYS A 4 -10.86 -55.64 12.19
N LEU A 5 -9.71 -55.89 12.79
CA LEU A 5 -8.93 -54.89 13.55
C LEU A 5 -8.25 -53.88 12.63
N ILE A 6 -7.78 -54.33 11.45
CA ILE A 6 -7.21 -53.43 10.43
C ILE A 6 -8.26 -52.51 9.79
N MET A 7 -9.48 -53.06 9.60
CA MET A 7 -10.59 -52.27 9.06
C MET A 7 -11.13 -51.24 10.07
N ILE A 8 -11.12 -51.57 11.38
CA ILE A 8 -11.47 -50.61 12.44
C ILE A 8 -10.43 -49.54 12.62
N ILE A 9 -9.13 -49.86 12.54
CA ILE A 9 -8.02 -48.88 12.59
C ILE A 9 -8.05 -47.99 11.34
N GLY A 10 -8.35 -48.53 10.15
CA GLY A 10 -8.49 -47.78 8.93
C GLY A 10 -9.71 -46.80 8.96
N LEU A 11 -10.82 -47.23 9.54
CA LEU A 11 -12.03 -46.41 9.72
C LEU A 11 -11.83 -45.33 10.81
N VAL A 12 -11.11 -45.63 11.89
CA VAL A 12 -10.79 -44.68 12.94
C VAL A 12 -9.77 -43.66 12.44
N LEU A 13 -8.74 -44.05 11.65
CA LEU A 13 -7.79 -43.13 11.03
C LEU A 13 -8.46 -42.23 9.97
N SER A 14 -9.40 -42.79 9.15
CA SER A 14 -10.16 -41.97 8.19
C SER A 14 -11.14 -41.00 8.87
N SER A 15 -11.74 -41.44 10.00
CA SER A 15 -12.63 -40.56 10.79
C SER A 15 -11.87 -39.50 11.59
N ILE A 16 -10.61 -39.77 11.94
CA ILE A 16 -9.72 -38.77 12.57
C ILE A 16 -9.23 -37.75 11.55
N MET A 17 -8.89 -38.19 10.33
CA MET A 17 -8.53 -37.25 9.24
C MET A 17 -9.69 -36.33 8.82
N VAL A 18 -10.92 -36.88 8.73
CA VAL A 18 -12.12 -36.08 8.41
C VAL A 18 -12.47 -35.09 9.54
N LYS A 19 -12.17 -35.39 10.80
CA LYS A 19 -12.38 -34.46 11.92
C LYS A 19 -11.31 -33.37 12.04
N ALA A 20 -10.11 -33.51 11.48
CA ALA A 20 -9.05 -32.51 11.57
C ALA A 20 -9.32 -31.25 10.72
N GLN A 21 -10.09 -31.35 9.65
CA GLN A 21 -10.43 -30.22 8.77
C GLN A 21 -11.70 -29.44 9.18
N ALA A 22 -12.46 -29.92 10.18
CA ALA A 22 -13.72 -29.29 10.58
C ALA A 22 -13.58 -28.05 11.48
N PHE A 23 -12.36 -27.64 11.83
CA PHE A 23 -12.15 -26.56 12.80
C PHE A 23 -12.06 -25.15 12.17
N PHE A 24 -11.84 -25.04 10.85
CA PHE A 24 -11.78 -23.76 10.14
C PHE A 24 -12.86 -23.73 9.05
N MET A 25 -13.94 -23.06 9.33
CA MET A 25 -15.09 -22.94 8.42
C MET A 25 -15.62 -21.49 8.41
N PRO A 26 -14.83 -20.52 7.93
CA PRO A 26 -15.24 -19.12 7.91
C PRO A 26 -16.38 -18.86 6.90
N PHE A 27 -16.47 -19.66 5.84
CA PHE A 27 -17.43 -19.51 4.77
C PHE A 27 -18.00 -20.87 4.34
N PRO A 28 -19.26 -20.93 3.83
CA PRO A 28 -19.79 -22.11 3.16
C PRO A 28 -19.00 -22.44 1.90
N LYS A 29 -18.90 -23.74 1.57
CA LYS A 29 -18.25 -24.23 0.34
C LYS A 29 -18.95 -23.72 -0.93
N ALA A 30 -18.26 -23.84 -2.06
CA ALA A 30 -18.86 -23.60 -3.37
C ALA A 30 -20.07 -24.49 -3.62
N GLY A 31 -21.03 -24.32 -4.24
CA GLY A 31 -22.21 -25.19 -4.40
C GLY A 31 -23.22 -25.15 -3.25
N ASP A 32 -22.91 -24.53 -2.12
CA ASP A 32 -23.89 -24.25 -1.10
C ASP A 32 -24.90 -23.21 -1.60
N LYS A 33 -26.19 -23.46 -1.33
CA LYS A 33 -27.27 -22.52 -1.67
C LYS A 33 -27.13 -21.17 -0.96
N TYR A 34 -26.30 -21.07 0.04
CA TYR A 34 -25.96 -19.82 0.76
C TYR A 34 -25.54 -18.71 -0.21
N TRP A 35 -24.56 -18.97 -1.10
CA TRP A 35 -24.08 -17.99 -2.06
C TRP A 35 -25.17 -17.53 -3.04
N GLN A 36 -26.05 -18.43 -3.43
CA GLN A 36 -27.16 -18.10 -4.32
C GLN A 36 -28.22 -17.21 -3.63
N LYS A 37 -28.39 -17.35 -2.31
CA LYS A 37 -29.32 -16.53 -1.52
C LYS A 37 -28.70 -15.18 -1.15
N LEU A 38 -27.42 -15.19 -0.80
CA LEU A 38 -26.71 -14.01 -0.30
C LEU A 38 -26.33 -13.03 -1.42
N VAL A 39 -25.78 -13.54 -2.53
CA VAL A 39 -25.24 -12.72 -3.61
C VAL A 39 -26.30 -12.47 -4.68
N PRO A 40 -26.67 -11.20 -4.97
CA PRO A 40 -27.67 -10.87 -5.98
C PRO A 40 -27.36 -11.46 -7.35
N VAL A 41 -28.40 -11.78 -8.12
CA VAL A 41 -28.28 -12.39 -9.46
C VAL A 41 -27.37 -11.56 -10.38
N ALA A 42 -27.50 -10.24 -10.35
CA ALA A 42 -26.67 -9.34 -11.17
C ALA A 42 -25.18 -9.50 -10.86
N MET A 43 -24.80 -9.51 -9.59
CA MET A 43 -23.41 -9.73 -9.15
C MET A 43 -22.89 -11.10 -9.57
N ARG A 44 -23.69 -12.17 -9.34
CA ARG A 44 -23.31 -13.53 -9.74
C ARG A 44 -23.08 -13.64 -11.25
N ASN A 45 -23.97 -13.04 -12.04
CA ASN A 45 -23.86 -13.04 -13.50
C ASN A 45 -22.60 -12.30 -13.98
N ASP A 46 -22.17 -11.25 -13.29
CA ASP A 46 -20.97 -10.52 -13.66
C ASP A 46 -19.70 -11.32 -13.36
N TYR A 47 -19.60 -12.03 -12.22
CA TYR A 47 -18.50 -12.99 -11.99
C TYR A 47 -18.52 -14.15 -13.02
N ILE A 48 -19.69 -14.68 -13.35
CA ILE A 48 -19.82 -15.74 -14.36
C ILE A 48 -19.41 -15.25 -15.75
N ARG A 49 -19.77 -14.01 -16.12
CA ARG A 49 -19.32 -13.35 -17.36
C ARG A 49 -17.80 -13.25 -17.40
N LEU A 50 -17.18 -12.88 -16.28
CA LEU A 50 -15.74 -12.79 -16.14
C LEU A 50 -15.09 -14.17 -16.33
N GLY A 51 -15.63 -15.21 -15.68
CA GLY A 51 -15.19 -16.60 -15.87
C GLY A 51 -15.27 -17.05 -17.33
N ASN A 52 -16.37 -16.71 -18.05
CA ASN A 52 -16.53 -17.02 -19.47
C ASN A 52 -15.45 -16.36 -20.36
N LEU A 53 -15.04 -15.14 -20.00
CA LEU A 53 -13.96 -14.42 -20.69
C LEU A 53 -12.61 -15.14 -20.48
N TYR A 54 -12.31 -15.47 -19.24
CA TYR A 54 -11.04 -16.07 -18.87
C TYR A 54 -10.95 -17.57 -19.21
N GLN A 55 -12.05 -18.30 -19.27
CA GLN A 55 -12.08 -19.71 -19.68
C GLN A 55 -11.50 -19.96 -21.07
N LYS A 56 -11.57 -18.94 -21.95
CA LYS A 56 -11.05 -19.00 -23.33
C LYS A 56 -9.55 -18.72 -23.45
N LYS A 57 -8.92 -18.21 -22.39
CA LYS A 57 -7.49 -17.88 -22.40
C LYS A 57 -6.65 -19.14 -22.24
N PRO A 58 -5.55 -19.28 -22.99
CA PRO A 58 -4.62 -20.39 -22.82
C PRO A 58 -3.84 -20.30 -21.50
N TRP A 59 -3.28 -21.43 -21.08
CA TRP A 59 -2.34 -21.55 -19.95
C TRP A 59 -0.92 -21.67 -20.49
N ASN A 60 -0.38 -20.55 -20.98
CA ASN A 60 0.96 -20.49 -21.56
C ASN A 60 2.01 -20.29 -20.47
N ALA A 61 3.15 -20.98 -20.60
CA ALA A 61 4.31 -20.71 -19.77
C ALA A 61 4.81 -19.27 -20.00
N ILE A 62 5.30 -18.64 -18.94
CA ILE A 62 5.95 -17.34 -19.05
C ILE A 62 7.31 -17.54 -19.70
N PRO A 63 7.69 -16.75 -20.72
CA PRO A 63 8.99 -16.89 -21.35
C PRO A 63 10.14 -16.69 -20.37
N ALA A 64 11.10 -17.63 -20.33
CA ALA A 64 12.19 -17.64 -19.36
C ALA A 64 13.06 -16.37 -19.44
N GLU A 65 13.23 -15.80 -20.62
CA GLU A 65 13.97 -14.57 -20.85
C GLU A 65 13.39 -13.37 -20.07
N THR A 66 12.06 -13.31 -19.87
CA THR A 66 11.43 -12.22 -19.11
C THR A 66 11.79 -12.26 -17.62
N PHE A 67 12.12 -13.44 -17.09
CA PHE A 67 12.61 -13.58 -15.73
C PHE A 67 14.02 -12.97 -15.58
N ALA A 68 14.91 -13.27 -16.54
CA ALA A 68 16.28 -12.79 -16.55
C ALA A 68 16.40 -11.26 -16.75
N GLU A 69 15.39 -10.62 -17.35
CA GLU A 69 15.40 -9.18 -17.62
C GLU A 69 15.64 -8.31 -16.37
N PHE A 70 15.18 -8.74 -15.21
CA PHE A 70 15.42 -7.98 -13.98
C PHE A 70 16.92 -7.79 -13.71
N ARG A 71 17.74 -8.79 -13.97
CA ARG A 71 19.20 -8.70 -13.77
C ARG A 71 19.94 -8.12 -14.95
N THR A 72 19.44 -8.31 -16.18
CA THR A 72 20.13 -7.87 -17.38
C THR A 72 19.88 -6.40 -17.73
N ASN A 73 18.67 -5.90 -17.49
CA ASN A 73 18.29 -4.51 -17.84
C ASN A 73 17.42 -3.80 -16.79
N GLY A 74 17.19 -4.43 -15.63
CA GLY A 74 16.40 -3.88 -14.53
C GLY A 74 14.88 -3.97 -14.71
N ASN A 75 14.38 -4.53 -15.80
CA ASN A 75 12.95 -4.66 -16.05
C ASN A 75 12.36 -5.81 -15.22
N ARG A 76 11.31 -5.52 -14.47
CA ARG A 76 10.53 -6.51 -13.73
C ARG A 76 9.09 -6.61 -14.22
N THR A 77 8.56 -5.56 -14.85
CA THR A 77 7.15 -5.41 -15.17
C THR A 77 6.66 -6.45 -16.18
N ARG A 78 7.46 -6.82 -17.17
CA ARG A 78 7.07 -7.79 -18.20
C ARG A 78 6.79 -9.18 -17.63
N TYR A 79 7.63 -9.65 -16.73
CA TYR A 79 7.39 -10.93 -16.04
C TYR A 79 6.19 -10.81 -15.11
N GLU A 80 6.12 -9.75 -14.31
CA GLU A 80 5.06 -9.52 -13.32
C GLU A 80 3.68 -9.44 -13.97
N GLU A 81 3.54 -8.69 -15.05
CA GLU A 81 2.27 -8.59 -15.81
C GLU A 81 1.80 -9.95 -16.32
N ALA A 82 2.70 -10.77 -16.85
CA ALA A 82 2.38 -12.12 -17.30
C ALA A 82 1.97 -13.03 -16.12
N SER A 83 2.77 -13.03 -15.05
CA SER A 83 2.55 -13.84 -13.85
C SER A 83 1.23 -13.46 -13.14
N PHE A 84 1.01 -12.17 -12.91
CA PHE A 84 -0.22 -11.68 -12.29
C PHE A 84 -1.44 -11.88 -13.20
N GLY A 85 -1.25 -11.79 -14.54
CA GLY A 85 -2.29 -12.09 -15.52
C GLY A 85 -2.81 -13.53 -15.44
N ILE A 86 -1.92 -14.50 -15.22
CA ILE A 86 -2.26 -15.93 -15.03
C ILE A 86 -3.02 -16.13 -13.72
N ARG A 87 -2.56 -15.54 -12.63
CA ARG A 87 -3.24 -15.61 -11.33
C ARG A 87 -4.61 -14.95 -11.38
N LYS A 88 -4.72 -13.81 -12.04
CA LYS A 88 -5.99 -13.13 -12.31
C LYS A 88 -6.97 -14.02 -13.09
N GLN A 89 -6.49 -14.69 -14.16
CA GLN A 89 -7.29 -15.67 -14.90
C GLN A 89 -7.81 -16.76 -13.97
N PHE A 90 -6.93 -17.34 -13.16
CA PHE A 90 -7.29 -18.43 -12.26
C PHE A 90 -8.34 -18.02 -11.22
N VAL A 91 -8.12 -16.91 -10.53
CA VAL A 91 -9.05 -16.40 -9.50
C VAL A 91 -10.44 -16.07 -10.10
N CYS A 92 -10.47 -15.51 -11.32
CA CYS A 92 -11.72 -15.21 -12.01
C CYS A 92 -12.52 -16.49 -12.32
N LEU A 93 -11.85 -17.57 -12.70
CA LEU A 93 -12.48 -18.87 -12.94
C LEU A 93 -13.03 -19.49 -11.64
N VAL A 94 -12.25 -19.43 -10.55
CA VAL A 94 -12.65 -19.93 -9.24
C VAL A 94 -13.87 -19.16 -8.74
N MET A 95 -13.86 -17.83 -8.77
CA MET A 95 -15.02 -17.02 -8.37
C MET A 95 -16.27 -17.32 -9.22
N ALA A 96 -16.10 -17.49 -10.53
CA ALA A 96 -17.22 -17.83 -11.41
C ALA A 96 -17.82 -19.21 -11.07
N GLU A 97 -16.99 -20.19 -10.70
CA GLU A 97 -17.47 -21.51 -10.26
C GLU A 97 -18.19 -21.41 -8.91
N ILE A 98 -17.66 -20.67 -7.94
CA ILE A 98 -18.32 -20.41 -6.64
C ILE A 98 -19.71 -19.80 -6.86
N MET A 99 -19.85 -18.84 -7.77
CA MET A 99 -21.11 -18.15 -8.05
C MET A 99 -22.11 -18.99 -8.87
N GLN A 100 -21.62 -19.91 -9.70
CA GLN A 100 -22.47 -20.76 -10.54
C GLN A 100 -22.77 -22.12 -9.89
N GLY A 101 -21.76 -22.79 -9.31
CA GLY A 101 -21.88 -24.07 -8.62
C GLY A 101 -22.33 -25.24 -9.53
N ARG A 102 -21.94 -25.25 -10.82
CA ARG A 102 -22.40 -26.25 -11.80
C ARG A 102 -21.26 -27.06 -12.44
N GLY A 103 -20.02 -26.84 -12.01
CA GLY A 103 -18.85 -27.54 -12.54
C GLY A 103 -18.38 -27.07 -13.92
N ARG A 104 -18.94 -26.00 -14.46
CA ARG A 104 -18.65 -25.50 -15.79
C ARG A 104 -17.21 -25.04 -15.96
N PHE A 105 -16.65 -24.38 -14.94
CA PHE A 105 -15.30 -23.80 -14.96
C PHE A 105 -14.24 -24.78 -14.44
N LEU A 106 -14.65 -25.91 -13.81
CA LEU A 106 -13.73 -26.90 -13.27
C LEU A 106 -12.68 -27.43 -14.25
N PRO A 107 -13.01 -27.69 -15.54
CA PRO A 107 -11.97 -28.12 -16.50
C PRO A 107 -10.83 -27.11 -16.66
N SER A 108 -11.15 -25.80 -16.69
CA SER A 108 -10.15 -24.73 -16.76
C SER A 108 -9.42 -24.53 -15.45
N ILE A 109 -10.11 -24.62 -14.31
CA ILE A 109 -9.52 -24.54 -12.97
C ILE A 109 -8.49 -25.67 -12.78
N ARG A 110 -8.81 -26.92 -13.15
CA ARG A 110 -7.87 -28.04 -13.08
C ARG A 110 -6.63 -27.80 -13.95
N LYS A 111 -6.80 -27.31 -15.18
CA LYS A 111 -5.65 -26.91 -16.03
C LYS A 111 -4.79 -25.83 -15.35
N GLY A 112 -5.42 -24.89 -14.64
CA GLY A 112 -4.71 -23.89 -13.86
C GLY A 112 -3.95 -24.47 -12.70
N LEU A 113 -4.53 -25.44 -11.97
CA LEU A 113 -3.83 -26.16 -10.89
C LEU A 113 -2.59 -26.89 -11.42
N HIS A 114 -2.73 -27.65 -12.53
CA HIS A 114 -1.59 -28.29 -13.21
C HIS A 114 -0.53 -27.26 -13.65
N TYR A 115 -0.97 -26.09 -14.17
CA TYR A 115 -0.04 -25.03 -14.53
C TYR A 115 0.82 -24.60 -13.34
N PHE A 116 0.22 -24.31 -12.19
CA PHE A 116 0.96 -23.84 -11.01
C PHE A 116 1.90 -24.91 -10.44
N ILE A 117 1.51 -26.18 -10.43
CA ILE A 117 2.32 -27.23 -9.82
C ILE A 117 3.36 -27.83 -10.77
N GLU A 118 3.14 -27.77 -12.10
CA GLU A 118 4.01 -28.43 -13.07
C GLU A 118 4.83 -27.45 -13.92
N LYS A 119 4.26 -26.27 -14.26
CA LYS A 119 4.86 -25.35 -15.24
C LYS A 119 5.60 -24.17 -14.61
N GLU A 120 5.17 -23.69 -13.45
CA GLU A 120 5.90 -22.68 -12.71
C GLU A 120 6.86 -23.34 -11.71
N PRO A 121 8.17 -23.19 -11.85
CA PRO A 121 9.12 -23.74 -10.89
C PRO A 121 9.11 -23.02 -9.53
N TRP A 122 8.76 -21.76 -9.52
CA TRP A 122 8.64 -20.89 -8.34
C TRP A 122 7.50 -19.88 -8.51
N TRP A 123 6.84 -19.48 -7.40
CA TRP A 123 5.61 -18.65 -7.44
C TRP A 123 5.81 -17.16 -7.19
N GLY A 124 7.05 -16.71 -7.00
CA GLY A 124 7.37 -15.30 -6.76
C GLY A 124 7.78 -14.53 -8.01
N ILE A 125 8.51 -13.43 -7.82
CA ILE A 125 8.92 -12.53 -8.89
C ILE A 125 10.45 -12.40 -8.99
N PRO A 126 11.01 -12.11 -10.17
CA PRO A 126 12.47 -12.06 -10.40
C PRO A 126 13.25 -11.20 -9.42
N ALA A 127 12.66 -10.08 -8.98
CA ALA A 127 13.28 -9.15 -8.04
C ALA A 127 13.61 -9.77 -6.67
N HIS A 128 12.92 -10.82 -6.27
CA HIS A 128 13.05 -11.48 -4.97
C HIS A 128 13.74 -12.85 -5.06
N TYR A 129 14.19 -13.25 -6.24
CA TYR A 129 14.88 -14.52 -6.45
C TYR A 129 16.40 -14.34 -6.47
N PRO A 130 17.19 -15.28 -5.90
CA PRO A 130 18.66 -15.10 -5.79
C PRO A 130 19.42 -15.27 -7.11
N LYS A 131 18.79 -15.87 -8.16
CA LYS A 131 19.40 -16.15 -9.47
C LYS A 131 18.62 -15.51 -10.60
N ASP A 132 19.15 -15.53 -11.81
CA ASP A 132 18.54 -15.02 -13.05
C ASP A 132 17.51 -15.97 -13.68
N HIS A 133 17.38 -17.20 -13.16
CA HIS A 133 16.37 -18.17 -13.54
C HIS A 133 15.90 -18.96 -12.31
N PRO A 134 14.60 -19.35 -12.24
CA PRO A 134 14.09 -20.09 -11.10
C PRO A 134 14.47 -21.58 -11.18
N GLU A 135 14.91 -22.15 -10.06
CA GLU A 135 15.23 -23.55 -9.90
C GLU A 135 14.21 -24.24 -8.98
N LYS A 136 13.85 -25.49 -9.30
CA LYS A 136 12.80 -26.22 -8.57
C LYS A 136 13.12 -26.40 -7.07
N ASP A 137 14.39 -26.54 -6.73
CA ASP A 137 14.83 -26.84 -5.36
C ASP A 137 15.13 -25.59 -4.53
N ILE A 138 15.14 -24.41 -5.15
CA ILE A 138 15.31 -23.12 -4.48
C ILE A 138 13.97 -22.42 -4.39
N GLN A 139 13.39 -22.40 -3.18
CA GLN A 139 12.07 -21.85 -2.91
C GLN A 139 12.15 -20.72 -1.86
N PRO A 140 12.66 -19.52 -2.22
CA PRO A 140 12.62 -18.38 -1.31
C PRO A 140 11.18 -17.93 -1.08
N VAL A 141 10.90 -17.51 0.14
CA VAL A 141 9.56 -17.01 0.50
C VAL A 141 9.51 -15.52 0.25
N ASP A 142 8.66 -15.12 -0.68
CA ASP A 142 8.35 -13.72 -0.96
C ASP A 142 6.83 -13.44 -0.87
N LEU A 143 6.44 -12.20 -1.12
CA LEU A 143 5.06 -11.74 -1.07
C LEU A 143 4.13 -12.54 -2.00
N PHE A 144 4.58 -12.81 -3.23
CA PHE A 144 3.76 -13.42 -4.28
C PHE A 144 3.77 -14.94 -4.23
N ASN A 145 4.85 -15.52 -3.71
CA ASN A 145 4.88 -16.94 -3.32
C ASN A 145 3.82 -17.20 -2.25
N ALA A 146 3.76 -16.35 -1.21
CA ALA A 146 2.75 -16.43 -0.15
C ALA A 146 1.32 -16.23 -0.68
N GLU A 147 1.08 -15.21 -1.52
CA GLU A 147 -0.24 -14.97 -2.12
C GLU A 147 -0.69 -16.12 -3.02
N THR A 148 0.24 -16.73 -3.78
CA THR A 148 -0.09 -17.87 -4.63
C THR A 148 -0.48 -19.08 -3.80
N ALA A 149 0.25 -19.35 -2.71
CA ALA A 149 -0.11 -20.41 -1.76
C ALA A 149 -1.49 -20.18 -1.15
N GLY A 150 -1.79 -18.94 -0.69
CA GLY A 150 -3.12 -18.56 -0.18
C GLY A 150 -4.22 -18.70 -1.23
N MET A 151 -3.98 -18.27 -2.48
CA MET A 151 -4.91 -18.42 -3.59
C MET A 151 -5.24 -19.90 -3.87
N LEU A 152 -4.25 -20.77 -3.89
CA LEU A 152 -4.43 -22.21 -4.09
C LEU A 152 -5.14 -22.83 -2.89
N ALA A 153 -4.77 -22.48 -1.66
CA ALA A 153 -5.43 -22.96 -0.44
C ALA A 153 -6.93 -22.60 -0.45
N TRP A 154 -7.31 -21.36 -0.71
CA TRP A 154 -8.71 -20.95 -0.82
C TRP A 154 -9.46 -21.67 -1.94
N THR A 155 -8.79 -22.00 -3.04
CA THR A 155 -9.38 -22.80 -4.12
C THR A 155 -9.70 -24.22 -3.64
N LEU A 156 -8.77 -24.85 -2.92
CA LEU A 156 -9.01 -26.15 -2.29
C LEU A 156 -10.13 -26.05 -1.25
N TYR A 157 -10.11 -25.04 -0.38
CA TYR A 157 -11.17 -24.83 0.59
C TYR A 157 -12.55 -24.81 -0.07
N MET A 158 -12.70 -24.07 -1.17
CA MET A 158 -13.98 -23.88 -1.82
C MET A 158 -14.42 -25.04 -2.72
N LEU A 159 -13.51 -25.73 -3.41
CA LEU A 159 -13.82 -26.59 -4.55
C LEU A 159 -13.23 -28.01 -4.48
N GLU A 160 -12.63 -28.40 -3.35
CA GLU A 160 -11.94 -29.70 -3.24
C GLU A 160 -12.82 -30.89 -3.64
N ASP A 161 -14.06 -30.96 -3.12
CA ASP A 161 -14.96 -32.07 -3.38
C ASP A 161 -15.31 -32.18 -4.88
N GLU A 162 -15.50 -31.02 -5.53
CA GLU A 162 -15.81 -30.94 -6.96
C GLU A 162 -14.60 -31.32 -7.82
N ILE A 163 -13.41 -30.87 -7.43
CA ILE A 163 -12.15 -31.17 -8.14
C ILE A 163 -11.85 -32.66 -8.02
N ASN A 164 -11.87 -33.22 -6.81
CA ASN A 164 -11.55 -34.63 -6.56
C ASN A 164 -12.55 -35.59 -7.22
N ARG A 165 -13.84 -35.21 -7.36
CA ARG A 165 -14.80 -36.00 -8.14
C ARG A 165 -14.45 -36.08 -9.64
N LYS A 166 -13.74 -35.11 -10.17
CA LYS A 166 -13.34 -35.05 -11.59
C LYS A 166 -11.93 -35.59 -11.81
N GLU A 167 -11.05 -35.41 -10.82
CA GLU A 167 -9.64 -35.79 -10.89
C GLU A 167 -9.12 -36.13 -9.48
N LYS A 168 -9.21 -37.41 -9.17
CA LYS A 168 -8.82 -37.92 -7.84
C LYS A 168 -7.32 -37.70 -7.60
N GLY A 169 -6.98 -37.13 -6.43
CA GLY A 169 -5.59 -36.88 -6.01
C GLY A 169 -4.97 -35.58 -6.49
N LEU A 170 -5.62 -34.79 -7.37
CA LEU A 170 -5.08 -33.49 -7.79
C LEU A 170 -4.96 -32.53 -6.61
N CYS A 171 -5.97 -32.51 -5.72
CA CYS A 171 -5.92 -31.64 -4.54
C CYS A 171 -4.77 -32.01 -3.58
N ASP A 172 -4.45 -33.29 -3.45
CA ASP A 172 -3.31 -33.74 -2.63
C ASP A 172 -1.98 -33.35 -3.26
N GLN A 173 -1.86 -33.40 -4.59
CA GLN A 173 -0.68 -32.90 -5.30
C GLN A 173 -0.51 -31.38 -5.08
N VAL A 174 -1.58 -30.60 -5.16
CA VAL A 174 -1.53 -29.16 -4.89
C VAL A 174 -1.11 -28.89 -3.44
N ARG A 175 -1.65 -29.62 -2.44
CA ARG A 175 -1.22 -29.50 -1.04
C ARG A 175 0.27 -29.83 -0.88
N SER A 176 0.75 -30.89 -1.51
CA SER A 176 2.16 -31.27 -1.47
C SER A 176 3.07 -30.18 -2.03
N GLU A 177 2.66 -29.51 -3.11
CA GLU A 177 3.42 -28.39 -3.68
C GLU A 177 3.33 -27.12 -2.83
N ILE A 178 2.18 -26.85 -2.20
CA ILE A 178 2.04 -25.76 -1.19
C ILE A 178 2.98 -26.02 -0.01
N ASP A 179 3.00 -27.24 0.51
CA ASP A 179 3.88 -27.61 1.60
C ASP A 179 5.36 -27.41 1.21
N ARG A 180 5.78 -28.00 0.09
CA ARG A 180 7.17 -27.96 -0.39
C ARG A 180 7.65 -26.55 -0.72
N ARG A 181 6.80 -25.73 -1.37
CA ARG A 181 7.22 -24.40 -1.91
C ARG A 181 7.00 -23.27 -0.92
N PHE A 182 6.13 -23.46 0.06
CA PHE A 182 5.76 -22.37 0.96
C PHE A 182 5.80 -22.75 2.44
N LEU A 183 5.03 -23.77 2.90
CA LEU A 183 4.91 -24.05 4.33
C LEU A 183 6.23 -24.51 4.96
N GLN A 184 6.94 -25.42 4.33
CA GLN A 184 8.25 -25.91 4.83
C GLN A 184 9.32 -24.82 4.78
N PRO A 185 9.49 -24.05 3.68
CA PRO A 185 10.41 -22.92 3.65
C PRO A 185 10.12 -21.86 4.69
N VAL A 186 8.84 -21.47 4.89
CA VAL A 186 8.47 -20.50 5.92
C VAL A 186 8.82 -21.02 7.30
N LEU A 187 8.51 -22.28 7.60
CA LEU A 187 8.69 -22.85 8.94
C LEU A 187 10.17 -23.10 9.28
N ASN A 188 10.92 -23.63 8.34
CA ASN A 188 12.23 -24.24 8.60
C ASN A 188 13.44 -23.42 8.11
N GLN A 189 13.24 -22.40 7.27
CA GLN A 189 14.34 -21.57 6.77
C GLN A 189 14.35 -20.19 7.45
N PRO A 190 15.53 -19.58 7.65
CA PRO A 190 15.64 -18.20 8.10
C PRO A 190 14.93 -17.25 7.13
N GLN A 191 14.06 -16.40 7.65
CA GLN A 191 13.28 -15.44 6.89
C GLN A 191 13.47 -14.04 7.50
N GLY A 192 14.19 -13.15 6.81
CA GLY A 192 14.50 -11.80 7.31
C GLY A 192 13.22 -10.97 7.60
N TRP A 193 12.18 -11.12 6.78
CA TRP A 193 10.93 -10.39 6.92
C TRP A 193 10.18 -10.66 8.23
N LYS A 194 10.40 -11.82 8.88
CA LYS A 194 9.79 -12.14 10.18
C LYS A 194 10.20 -11.17 11.30
N ASN A 195 11.36 -10.54 11.16
CA ASN A 195 11.94 -9.64 12.16
C ASN A 195 11.67 -8.17 11.84
N ASN A 196 10.97 -7.85 10.76
CA ASN A 196 10.65 -6.49 10.32
C ASN A 196 9.22 -6.11 10.66
N ALA A 197 8.96 -4.81 10.82
CA ALA A 197 7.64 -4.25 11.06
C ALA A 197 7.02 -3.59 9.81
N ASN A 198 7.49 -3.95 8.62
CA ASN A 198 6.99 -3.45 7.35
C ASN A 198 5.91 -4.38 6.73
N ASN A 199 5.41 -4.01 5.57
CA ASN A 199 4.36 -4.74 4.85
C ASN A 199 4.70 -6.23 4.58
N TRP A 200 5.97 -6.58 4.34
CA TRP A 200 6.38 -7.96 4.11
C TRP A 200 5.97 -8.89 5.24
N ASN A 201 6.12 -8.44 6.48
CA ASN A 201 5.75 -9.24 7.65
C ASN A 201 4.27 -9.63 7.60
N THR A 202 3.37 -8.67 7.61
CA THR A 202 1.94 -8.93 7.72
C THR A 202 1.34 -9.51 6.45
N TRP A 203 1.84 -9.10 5.29
CA TRP A 203 1.39 -9.63 4.00
C TRP A 203 1.69 -11.13 3.85
N ILE A 204 2.91 -11.55 4.16
CA ILE A 204 3.28 -12.98 4.13
C ILE A 204 2.58 -13.72 5.27
N THR A 205 2.52 -13.14 6.47
CA THR A 205 1.95 -13.79 7.65
C THR A 205 0.46 -14.06 7.51
N SER A 206 -0.33 -13.15 6.91
CA SER A 206 -1.77 -13.39 6.68
C SER A 206 -1.98 -14.56 5.72
N ASN A 207 -1.26 -14.60 4.61
CA ASN A 207 -1.31 -15.73 3.67
C ASN A 207 -0.79 -17.04 4.30
N TRP A 208 0.24 -16.97 5.15
CA TRP A 208 0.74 -18.13 5.88
C TRP A 208 -0.32 -18.70 6.82
N LEU A 209 -0.97 -17.84 7.62
CA LEU A 209 -2.04 -18.25 8.51
C LEU A 209 -3.19 -18.94 7.75
N GLU A 210 -3.69 -18.32 6.69
CA GLU A 210 -4.78 -18.86 5.87
C GLU A 210 -4.40 -20.21 5.26
N THR A 211 -3.19 -20.30 4.71
CA THR A 211 -2.68 -21.55 4.11
C THR A 211 -2.56 -22.67 5.14
N VAL A 212 -2.05 -22.38 6.34
CA VAL A 212 -1.95 -23.36 7.44
C VAL A 212 -3.33 -23.80 7.91
N LEU A 213 -4.26 -22.87 8.09
CA LEU A 213 -5.64 -23.17 8.53
C LEU A 213 -6.38 -24.08 7.55
N ILE A 214 -6.06 -24.01 6.27
CA ILE A 214 -6.74 -24.78 5.21
C ILE A 214 -5.99 -26.06 4.86
N CYS A 215 -4.67 -26.01 4.75
CA CYS A 215 -3.89 -27.08 4.12
C CYS A 215 -3.11 -27.96 5.10
N GLU A 216 -2.71 -27.43 6.29
CA GLU A 216 -1.84 -28.18 7.21
C GLU A 216 -2.63 -29.17 8.06
N SER A 217 -2.41 -30.45 7.86
CA SER A 217 -3.07 -31.53 8.59
C SER A 217 -2.27 -32.07 9.77
N ASP A 218 -0.93 -31.94 9.73
CA ASP A 218 -0.08 -32.33 10.86
C ASP A 218 -0.22 -31.36 12.03
N VAL A 219 -0.67 -31.86 13.17
CA VAL A 219 -0.96 -31.05 14.37
C VAL A 219 0.30 -30.36 14.89
N LYS A 220 1.46 -31.02 14.86
CA LYS A 220 2.71 -30.45 15.39
C LYS A 220 3.22 -29.31 14.50
N GLN A 221 3.19 -29.52 13.18
CA GLN A 221 3.60 -28.49 12.22
C GLN A 221 2.63 -27.30 12.27
N ARG A 222 1.34 -27.56 12.36
CA ARG A 222 0.30 -26.54 12.49
C ARG A 222 0.48 -25.69 13.76
N ASP A 223 0.72 -26.33 14.91
CA ASP A 223 0.95 -25.62 16.18
C ASP A 223 2.26 -24.82 16.16
N ALA A 224 3.31 -25.34 15.50
CA ALA A 224 4.56 -24.60 15.28
C ALA A 224 4.33 -23.37 14.38
N ALA A 225 3.55 -23.53 13.31
CA ALA A 225 3.18 -22.43 12.42
C ALA A 225 2.36 -21.36 13.15
N PHE A 226 1.38 -21.73 13.98
CA PHE A 226 0.61 -20.75 14.78
C PHE A 226 1.50 -19.93 15.71
N LYS A 227 2.49 -20.57 16.37
CA LYS A 227 3.47 -19.83 17.18
C LYS A 227 4.30 -18.87 16.33
N GLY A 228 4.74 -19.30 15.14
CA GLY A 228 5.47 -18.45 14.21
C GLY A 228 4.64 -17.25 13.72
N VAL A 229 3.41 -17.47 13.32
CA VAL A 229 2.44 -16.43 12.93
C VAL A 229 2.26 -15.41 14.05
N GLN A 230 1.98 -15.86 15.29
CA GLN A 230 1.82 -14.97 16.44
C GLN A 230 3.08 -14.16 16.70
N GLN A 231 4.27 -14.78 16.57
CA GLN A 231 5.54 -14.07 16.75
C GLN A 231 5.74 -12.97 15.70
N CYS A 232 5.46 -13.26 14.42
CA CYS A 232 5.52 -12.25 13.34
C CYS A 232 4.57 -11.08 13.61
N LEU A 233 3.32 -11.36 13.98
CA LEU A 233 2.33 -10.32 14.29
C LEU A 233 2.73 -9.49 15.53
N ARG A 234 3.33 -10.11 16.56
CA ARG A 234 3.86 -9.37 17.72
C ARG A 234 5.04 -8.48 17.32
N THR A 235 5.93 -8.97 16.46
CA THR A 235 7.06 -8.19 15.93
C THR A 235 6.55 -6.98 15.15
N PHE A 236 5.56 -7.18 14.28
CA PHE A 236 4.92 -6.08 13.56
C PHE A 236 4.30 -5.05 14.51
N LEU A 237 3.46 -5.48 15.45
CA LEU A 237 2.84 -4.58 16.43
C LEU A 237 3.87 -3.79 17.25
N LYS A 238 4.99 -4.42 17.61
CA LYS A 238 6.04 -3.75 18.39
C LYS A 238 6.72 -2.62 17.59
N GLY A 239 6.97 -2.81 16.30
CA GLY A 239 7.71 -1.85 15.48
C GLY A 239 6.84 -0.90 14.67
N TYR A 240 5.56 -1.20 14.45
CA TYR A 240 4.66 -0.32 13.72
C TYR A 240 4.28 0.91 14.56
N PRO A 241 4.12 2.10 13.96
CA PRO A 241 3.77 3.33 14.67
C PRO A 241 2.50 3.23 15.53
N ASP A 242 2.51 3.79 16.74
CA ASP A 242 1.35 3.74 17.66
C ASP A 242 0.18 4.60 17.16
N ASP A 243 0.46 5.62 16.36
CA ASP A 243 -0.53 6.46 15.69
C ASP A 243 -1.21 5.75 14.50
N GLY A 244 -0.75 4.56 14.14
CA GLY A 244 -1.26 3.77 13.02
C GLY A 244 -0.80 4.24 11.65
N GLY A 245 0.12 5.21 11.57
CA GLY A 245 0.67 5.73 10.33
C GLY A 245 1.44 4.66 9.54
N CYS A 246 1.16 4.56 8.25
CA CYS A 246 1.92 3.71 7.33
C CYS A 246 3.07 4.53 6.74
N GLU A 247 4.32 4.25 7.16
CA GLU A 247 5.51 4.95 6.66
C GLU A 247 5.65 4.87 5.13
N GLU A 248 5.18 3.79 4.55
CA GLU A 248 5.24 3.51 3.11
C GLU A 248 4.13 4.25 2.32
N GLY A 249 3.23 4.94 3.03
CA GLY A 249 2.12 5.69 2.47
C GLY A 249 0.82 4.89 2.30
N VAL A 250 -0.22 5.59 1.86
CA VAL A 250 -1.60 5.07 1.79
C VAL A 250 -1.75 3.90 0.82
N SER A 251 -0.92 3.81 -0.21
CA SER A 251 -0.96 2.72 -1.20
C SER A 251 -0.50 1.37 -0.63
N TYR A 252 0.23 1.37 0.48
CA TYR A 252 0.68 0.16 1.18
C TYR A 252 -0.16 -0.22 2.39
N TRP A 253 -1.12 0.61 2.77
CA TRP A 253 -1.98 0.36 3.93
C TRP A 253 -2.66 -1.02 3.88
N ASP A 254 -3.14 -1.44 2.71
CA ASP A 254 -3.85 -2.71 2.55
C ASP A 254 -2.94 -3.94 2.67
N CYS A 255 -1.63 -3.77 2.44
CA CYS A 255 -0.62 -4.80 2.58
C CYS A 255 0.01 -4.83 3.98
N ALA A 256 -0.01 -3.70 4.70
CA ALA A 256 0.52 -3.56 6.05
C ALA A 256 -0.58 -3.72 7.12
N GLY A 257 -1.19 -2.62 7.56
CA GLY A 257 -2.20 -2.63 8.63
C GLY A 257 -3.44 -3.47 8.32
N ALA A 258 -3.90 -3.49 7.07
CA ALA A 258 -5.06 -4.28 6.69
C ALA A 258 -4.74 -5.78 6.60
N SER A 259 -3.52 -6.20 6.19
CA SER A 259 -3.11 -7.62 6.26
C SER A 259 -2.94 -8.09 7.71
N PHE A 260 -2.54 -7.20 8.63
CA PHE A 260 -2.58 -7.51 10.06
C PHE A 260 -4.01 -7.81 10.52
N PHE A 261 -4.97 -6.93 10.17
CA PHE A 261 -6.39 -7.16 10.46
C PHE A 261 -6.91 -8.46 9.82
N GLU A 262 -6.53 -8.76 8.57
CA GLU A 262 -6.91 -10.00 7.88
C GLU A 262 -6.53 -11.23 8.72
N SER A 263 -5.34 -11.24 9.30
CA SER A 263 -4.93 -12.30 10.24
C SER A 263 -5.84 -12.37 11.47
N LEU A 264 -6.18 -11.23 12.10
CA LEU A 264 -7.10 -11.19 13.24
C LEU A 264 -8.50 -11.69 12.87
N TYR A 265 -8.97 -11.36 11.66
CA TYR A 265 -10.27 -11.81 11.18
C TYR A 265 -10.35 -13.34 11.07
N PHE A 266 -9.37 -13.95 10.42
CA PHE A 266 -9.38 -15.41 10.25
C PHE A 266 -9.04 -16.17 11.53
N MET A 267 -8.34 -15.57 12.47
CA MET A 267 -8.12 -16.14 13.81
C MET A 267 -9.42 -16.33 14.60
N GLN A 268 -10.50 -15.60 14.29
CA GLN A 268 -11.79 -15.79 14.95
C GLN A 268 -12.42 -17.16 14.65
N PHE A 269 -12.04 -17.76 13.54
CA PHE A 269 -12.49 -19.10 13.10
C PHE A 269 -11.47 -20.19 13.35
N ALA A 270 -10.35 -19.84 13.98
CA ALA A 270 -9.23 -20.73 14.25
C ALA A 270 -9.31 -21.32 15.67
N PRO A 271 -8.57 -22.41 15.96
CA PRO A 271 -8.44 -22.92 17.32
C PRO A 271 -7.85 -21.89 18.28
N LYS A 272 -8.20 -21.97 19.57
CA LYS A 272 -7.75 -21.00 20.59
C LYS A 272 -6.24 -20.78 20.61
N GLN A 273 -5.44 -21.83 20.38
CA GLN A 273 -3.98 -21.75 20.34
C GLN A 273 -3.43 -20.91 19.16
N ALA A 274 -4.22 -20.66 18.12
CA ALA A 274 -3.84 -19.79 17.00
C ALA A 274 -4.15 -18.31 17.28
N VAL A 275 -5.02 -17.99 18.25
CA VAL A 275 -5.54 -16.65 18.49
C VAL A 275 -4.48 -15.76 19.13
N LEU A 276 -4.26 -14.58 18.55
CA LEU A 276 -3.41 -13.54 19.13
C LEU A 276 -4.21 -12.72 20.14
N THR A 277 -3.81 -12.76 21.41
CA THR A 277 -4.38 -11.91 22.44
C THR A 277 -3.73 -10.53 22.41
N LEU A 278 -4.53 -9.47 22.34
CA LEU A 278 -4.11 -8.07 22.31
C LEU A 278 -4.49 -7.39 23.65
N ASN A 279 -3.55 -6.64 24.21
CA ASN A 279 -3.85 -5.71 25.31
C ASN A 279 -4.52 -4.41 24.79
N GLU A 280 -4.99 -3.53 25.67
CA GLU A 280 -5.74 -2.33 25.27
C GLU A 280 -4.92 -1.37 24.40
N ALA A 281 -3.63 -1.16 24.69
CA ALA A 281 -2.75 -0.33 23.84
C ALA A 281 -2.61 -0.92 22.42
N GLN A 282 -2.47 -2.23 22.30
CA GLN A 282 -2.41 -2.91 21.01
C GLN A 282 -3.74 -2.85 20.25
N LYS A 283 -4.88 -2.97 20.95
CA LYS A 283 -6.20 -2.77 20.33
C LYS A 283 -6.34 -1.35 19.80
N LYS A 284 -5.90 -0.34 20.58
CA LYS A 284 -5.90 1.05 20.14
C LYS A 284 -5.02 1.27 18.92
N LYS A 285 -3.83 0.65 18.88
CA LYS A 285 -2.96 0.69 17.70
C LYS A 285 -3.64 0.07 16.47
N VAL A 286 -4.32 -1.06 16.60
CA VAL A 286 -5.10 -1.69 15.52
C VAL A 286 -6.24 -0.79 15.04
N GLU A 287 -6.92 -0.09 15.96
CA GLU A 287 -7.92 0.94 15.61
C GLU A 287 -7.27 2.07 14.79
N ASN A 288 -6.14 2.61 15.25
CA ASN A 288 -5.42 3.68 14.58
C ASN A 288 -4.94 3.25 13.18
N MET A 289 -4.40 2.02 13.02
CA MET A 289 -4.05 1.45 11.71
C MET A 289 -5.25 1.45 10.75
N GLY A 290 -6.43 1.06 11.24
CA GLY A 290 -7.65 1.07 10.43
C GLY A 290 -8.02 2.49 9.99
N ARG A 291 -7.97 3.45 10.91
CA ARG A 291 -8.34 4.85 10.67
C ARG A 291 -7.41 5.59 9.71
N PHE A 292 -6.16 5.15 9.55
CA PHE A 292 -5.16 5.81 8.71
C PHE A 292 -5.68 6.12 7.30
N ILE A 293 -6.37 5.17 6.66
CA ILE A 293 -6.90 5.36 5.31
C ILE A 293 -7.92 6.51 5.22
N THR A 294 -8.75 6.72 6.25
CA THR A 294 -9.71 7.82 6.29
C THR A 294 -9.07 9.13 6.71
N THR A 295 -8.01 9.10 7.53
CA THR A 295 -7.22 10.27 7.91
C THR A 295 -6.47 10.84 6.69
N MET A 296 -5.94 10.00 5.83
CA MET A 296 -5.22 10.41 4.61
C MET A 296 -6.14 10.76 3.43
N TYR A 297 -7.47 10.69 3.60
CA TYR A 297 -8.44 10.98 2.54
C TYR A 297 -8.54 12.48 2.27
N ILE A 298 -8.52 12.87 1.00
CA ILE A 298 -8.69 14.26 0.55
C ILE A 298 -10.10 14.46 -0.02
N ASN A 299 -10.40 13.78 -1.12
CA ASN A 299 -11.71 13.79 -1.78
C ASN A 299 -11.77 12.67 -2.84
N ASP A 300 -12.97 12.26 -3.20
CA ASP A 300 -13.23 11.25 -4.23
C ASP A 300 -12.36 9.99 -4.07
N LEU A 301 -11.32 9.83 -4.87
CA LEU A 301 -10.31 8.75 -4.77
C LEU A 301 -8.91 9.33 -4.57
N THR A 302 -8.84 10.57 -4.10
CA THR A 302 -7.60 11.29 -3.88
C THR A 302 -7.19 11.21 -2.41
N PHE A 303 -5.93 10.90 -2.17
CA PHE A 303 -5.35 10.72 -0.85
C PHE A 303 -4.02 11.46 -0.73
N VAL A 304 -3.60 11.72 0.50
CA VAL A 304 -2.22 12.16 0.79
C VAL A 304 -1.25 11.10 0.28
N ASN A 305 -0.30 11.51 -0.54
CA ASN A 305 0.55 10.60 -1.30
C ASN A 305 2.05 10.74 -1.01
N PHE A 306 2.41 11.03 0.24
CA PHE A 306 3.81 11.00 0.66
C PHE A 306 4.40 9.60 0.52
N SER A 307 5.73 9.51 0.40
CA SER A 307 6.46 8.27 0.16
C SER A 307 6.06 7.60 -1.18
N ASP A 308 6.12 6.27 -1.28
CA ASP A 308 5.74 5.56 -2.51
C ASP A 308 4.21 5.40 -2.68
N ALA A 309 3.44 6.41 -2.27
CA ALA A 309 1.99 6.42 -2.47
C ALA A 309 1.57 7.10 -3.77
N GLN A 310 0.38 6.76 -4.25
CA GLN A 310 -0.27 7.40 -5.39
C GLN A 310 -1.37 8.34 -4.89
N ALA A 311 -1.47 9.54 -5.47
CA ALA A 311 -2.52 10.49 -5.12
C ALA A 311 -3.91 9.94 -5.48
N GLN A 312 -4.05 9.34 -6.68
CA GLN A 312 -5.25 8.62 -7.07
C GLN A 312 -5.14 7.16 -6.66
N ASN A 313 -5.88 6.77 -5.62
CA ASN A 313 -5.87 5.43 -5.08
C ASN A 313 -7.30 4.89 -4.96
N VAL A 314 -7.54 3.67 -5.42
CA VAL A 314 -8.83 2.99 -5.25
C VAL A 314 -8.69 2.04 -4.06
N PRO A 315 -9.25 2.39 -2.89
CA PRO A 315 -9.18 1.52 -1.73
C PRO A 315 -9.79 0.15 -2.01
N ASN A 316 -9.16 -0.88 -1.49
CA ASN A 316 -9.61 -2.25 -1.61
C ASN A 316 -10.81 -2.50 -0.68
N ILE A 317 -12.04 -2.36 -1.20
CA ILE A 317 -13.27 -2.41 -0.39
C ILE A 317 -13.47 -3.76 0.29
N ASN A 318 -12.91 -4.84 -0.26
CA ASN A 318 -13.04 -6.19 0.27
C ASN A 318 -12.21 -6.44 1.55
N ILE A 319 -11.35 -5.51 1.93
CA ILE A 319 -10.70 -5.48 3.24
C ILE A 319 -11.09 -4.23 4.04
N LEU A 320 -11.30 -3.07 3.38
CA LEU A 320 -11.68 -1.82 4.04
C LEU A 320 -13.02 -1.94 4.78
N PHE A 321 -14.04 -2.51 4.12
CA PHE A 321 -15.36 -2.67 4.74
C PHE A 321 -15.34 -3.64 5.93
N PRO A 322 -14.80 -4.87 5.80
CA PRO A 322 -14.67 -5.78 6.93
C PRO A 322 -13.86 -5.22 8.09
N TYR A 323 -12.80 -4.49 7.82
CA TYR A 323 -11.99 -3.85 8.86
C TYR A 323 -12.80 -2.77 9.59
N GLY A 324 -13.49 -1.90 8.85
CA GLY A 324 -14.40 -0.92 9.43
C GLY A 324 -15.53 -1.56 10.25
N ALA A 325 -16.07 -2.68 9.79
CA ALA A 325 -17.10 -3.43 10.49
C ALA A 325 -16.59 -4.08 11.79
N TYR A 326 -15.36 -4.58 11.80
CA TYR A 326 -14.69 -5.12 12.98
C TYR A 326 -14.44 -4.05 14.04
N LEU A 327 -13.97 -2.89 13.62
CA LEU A 327 -13.73 -1.73 14.49
C LEU A 327 -15.00 -0.94 14.86
N GLN A 328 -16.15 -1.28 14.28
CA GLN A 328 -17.38 -0.48 14.35
C GLN A 328 -17.15 0.98 13.86
N ASN A 329 -16.22 1.18 12.94
CA ASN A 329 -15.87 2.48 12.38
C ASN A 329 -16.75 2.79 11.16
N LEU A 330 -17.72 3.68 11.38
CA LEU A 330 -18.70 4.03 10.34
C LEU A 330 -18.05 4.73 9.14
N GLN A 331 -17.06 5.59 9.33
CA GLN A 331 -16.39 6.31 8.23
C GLN A 331 -15.67 5.34 7.27
N MET A 332 -14.98 4.33 7.79
CA MET A 332 -14.34 3.30 6.96
C MET A 332 -15.39 2.51 6.16
N MET A 333 -16.50 2.11 6.79
CA MET A 333 -17.59 1.40 6.13
C MET A 333 -18.24 2.27 5.05
N GLN A 334 -18.50 3.55 5.33
CA GLN A 334 -19.07 4.51 4.40
C GLN A 334 -18.14 4.79 3.21
N LEU A 335 -16.83 4.93 3.44
CA LEU A 335 -15.85 5.06 2.35
C LEU A 335 -15.88 3.84 1.43
N ALA A 336 -15.89 2.63 1.99
CA ALA A 336 -15.98 1.40 1.19
C ALA A 336 -17.29 1.37 0.37
N ALA A 337 -18.41 1.76 0.98
CA ALA A 337 -19.71 1.85 0.28
C ALA A 337 -19.70 2.95 -0.80
N TYR A 338 -19.04 4.10 -0.56
CA TYR A 338 -18.87 5.18 -1.53
C TYR A 338 -18.08 4.72 -2.76
N VAL A 339 -16.91 4.09 -2.54
CA VAL A 339 -16.10 3.50 -3.61
C VAL A 339 -16.91 2.45 -4.38
N GLY A 340 -17.59 1.56 -3.68
CA GLY A 340 -18.40 0.52 -4.32
C GLY A 340 -19.57 1.09 -5.14
N LYS A 341 -20.23 2.14 -4.66
CA LYS A 341 -21.28 2.86 -5.42
C LYS A 341 -20.72 3.49 -6.69
N LYS A 342 -19.57 4.15 -6.60
CA LYS A 342 -18.88 4.76 -7.75
C LYS A 342 -18.56 3.75 -8.85
N TYR A 343 -18.16 2.55 -8.48
CA TYR A 343 -17.84 1.45 -9.40
C TYR A 343 -18.99 0.47 -9.63
N GLN A 344 -20.17 0.76 -9.12
CA GLN A 344 -21.37 -0.09 -9.25
C GLN A 344 -21.13 -1.53 -8.76
N TYR A 345 -20.41 -1.70 -7.64
CA TYR A 345 -19.99 -3.01 -7.14
C TYR A 345 -21.14 -4.01 -7.00
N THR A 346 -22.31 -3.58 -6.52
CA THR A 346 -23.50 -4.43 -6.37
C THR A 346 -24.14 -4.90 -7.68
N LEU A 347 -23.71 -4.35 -8.82
CA LEU A 347 -24.15 -4.73 -10.17
C LEU A 347 -23.01 -5.36 -10.98
N LYS A 348 -21.82 -4.77 -10.88
CA LYS A 348 -20.61 -5.12 -11.65
C LYS A 348 -19.39 -5.26 -10.74
N PRO A 349 -19.38 -6.25 -9.83
CA PRO A 349 -18.28 -6.43 -8.89
C PRO A 349 -16.94 -6.65 -9.58
N SER A 350 -16.93 -7.20 -10.79
CA SER A 350 -15.71 -7.46 -11.57
C SER A 350 -14.84 -6.22 -11.76
N THR A 351 -15.43 -5.03 -11.77
CA THR A 351 -14.66 -3.77 -11.96
C THR A 351 -13.70 -3.52 -10.80
N LEU A 352 -14.17 -3.63 -9.55
CA LEU A 352 -13.32 -3.48 -8.37
C LEU A 352 -12.51 -4.74 -8.08
N PHE A 353 -13.10 -5.91 -8.30
CA PHE A 353 -12.42 -7.18 -8.16
C PHE A 353 -11.11 -7.22 -8.97
N LEU A 354 -11.13 -6.80 -10.24
CA LEU A 354 -9.94 -6.75 -11.09
C LEU A 354 -8.94 -5.63 -10.74
N LYS A 355 -9.35 -4.65 -9.92
CA LYS A 355 -8.50 -3.56 -9.42
C LYS A 355 -7.90 -3.84 -8.04
N SER A 356 -8.25 -4.94 -7.41
CA SER A 356 -7.78 -5.37 -6.09
C SER A 356 -6.33 -5.83 -6.14
N GLY A 357 -5.38 -4.94 -5.88
CA GLY A 357 -3.95 -5.26 -5.90
C GLY A 357 -3.46 -5.73 -7.28
N ASN A 358 -2.41 -6.53 -7.31
CA ASN A 358 -1.83 -7.09 -8.53
C ASN A 358 -2.77 -8.14 -9.18
N TYR A 359 -3.47 -8.88 -8.34
CA TYR A 359 -4.59 -9.76 -8.71
C TYR A 359 -5.51 -9.95 -7.50
N PRO A 360 -6.79 -10.33 -7.72
CA PRO A 360 -7.76 -10.42 -6.63
C PRO A 360 -7.39 -11.50 -5.60
N LYS A 361 -7.64 -11.21 -4.31
CA LYS A 361 -7.49 -12.15 -3.20
C LYS A 361 -8.83 -12.81 -2.88
N LEU A 362 -8.91 -14.15 -3.06
CA LEU A 362 -10.15 -14.92 -2.84
C LEU A 362 -10.67 -14.76 -1.42
N GLY A 363 -9.83 -14.91 -0.39
CA GLY A 363 -10.23 -14.79 1.01
C GLY A 363 -10.88 -13.46 1.33
N ARG A 364 -10.31 -12.35 0.84
CA ARG A 364 -10.87 -10.99 1.04
C ARG A 364 -12.20 -10.80 0.32
N GLU A 365 -12.31 -11.30 -0.90
CA GLU A 365 -13.57 -11.20 -1.64
C GLU A 365 -14.69 -11.98 -0.94
N LEU A 366 -14.42 -13.19 -0.48
CA LEU A 366 -15.37 -13.99 0.29
C LEU A 366 -15.73 -13.32 1.62
N MET A 367 -14.77 -12.65 2.26
CA MET A 367 -14.99 -11.87 3.49
C MET A 367 -16.01 -10.75 3.26
N LEU A 368 -15.85 -9.93 2.23
CA LEU A 368 -16.81 -8.87 1.90
C LEU A 368 -18.17 -9.45 1.52
N LEU A 369 -18.20 -10.48 0.68
CA LEU A 369 -19.45 -11.13 0.25
C LEU A 369 -20.22 -11.73 1.44
N SER A 370 -19.55 -12.28 2.45
CA SER A 370 -20.21 -12.77 3.66
C SER A 370 -20.90 -11.66 4.47
N MET A 371 -20.45 -10.41 4.31
CA MET A 371 -21.00 -9.22 4.97
C MET A 371 -21.93 -8.41 4.05
N LEU A 372 -22.29 -8.93 2.88
CA LEU A 372 -23.01 -8.18 1.84
C LEU A 372 -24.30 -7.49 2.32
N PRO A 373 -25.15 -8.08 3.16
CA PRO A 373 -26.33 -7.38 3.69
C PRO A 373 -25.96 -6.12 4.50
N LYS A 374 -24.94 -6.20 5.35
CA LYS A 374 -24.45 -5.05 6.13
C LYS A 374 -23.83 -4.00 5.21
N TYR A 375 -23.06 -4.43 4.20
CA TYR A 375 -22.49 -3.55 3.20
C TYR A 375 -23.58 -2.79 2.43
N GLN A 376 -24.62 -3.47 1.93
CA GLN A 376 -25.72 -2.85 1.19
C GLN A 376 -26.56 -1.90 2.04
N ALA A 377 -26.67 -2.14 3.34
CA ALA A 377 -27.36 -1.26 4.29
C ALA A 377 -26.53 -0.02 4.69
N THR A 378 -25.24 0.01 4.35
CA THR A 378 -24.34 1.12 4.72
C THR A 378 -24.50 2.27 3.72
N ALA A 379 -24.69 3.50 4.24
CA ALA A 379 -24.78 4.69 3.41
C ALA A 379 -23.43 4.97 2.70
N ALA A 380 -23.48 5.23 1.41
CA ALA A 380 -22.32 5.58 0.60
C ALA A 380 -22.03 7.09 0.77
N VAL A 381 -21.11 7.42 1.65
CA VAL A 381 -20.75 8.80 2.03
C VAL A 381 -19.24 8.95 2.01
N GLU A 382 -18.74 10.06 1.48
CA GLU A 382 -17.33 10.42 1.58
C GLU A 382 -16.96 10.74 3.02
N PRO A 383 -15.78 10.29 3.51
CA PRO A 383 -15.29 10.68 4.81
C PRO A 383 -15.15 12.20 4.91
N LYS A 384 -15.50 12.75 6.05
CA LYS A 384 -15.13 14.12 6.37
C LYS A 384 -13.71 14.11 6.94
N THR A 385 -12.81 14.82 6.29
CA THR A 385 -11.45 14.99 6.80
C THR A 385 -11.49 15.92 8.01
N GLU A 386 -10.99 15.42 9.13
CA GLU A 386 -10.78 16.18 10.37
C GLU A 386 -9.29 16.50 10.50
N ASP A 387 -8.98 17.57 11.22
CA ASP A 387 -7.60 17.88 11.56
C ASP A 387 -7.01 16.75 12.38
N ALA A 388 -5.84 16.27 11.96
CA ALA A 388 -5.14 15.20 12.64
C ALA A 388 -3.63 15.39 12.56
N TYR A 389 -2.95 14.99 13.63
CA TYR A 389 -1.50 14.86 13.67
C TYR A 389 -1.13 13.43 14.06
N LEU A 390 -0.38 12.77 13.20
CA LEU A 390 0.20 11.46 13.46
C LEU A 390 1.59 11.68 14.08
N GLU A 391 1.68 11.44 15.39
CA GLU A 391 2.84 11.85 16.17
C GLU A 391 4.12 11.08 15.84
N ASN A 392 4.01 9.77 15.61
CA ASN A 392 5.16 8.94 15.25
C ASN A 392 5.58 9.15 13.79
N SER A 393 4.62 9.27 12.89
CA SER A 393 4.85 9.50 11.46
C SER A 393 5.12 10.97 11.14
N GLN A 394 4.89 11.88 12.11
CA GLN A 394 5.02 13.33 12.00
C GLN A 394 4.27 13.91 10.80
N ILE A 395 3.06 13.41 10.55
CA ILE A 395 2.20 13.87 9.46
C ILE A 395 1.03 14.66 10.05
N MET A 396 0.87 15.91 9.59
CA MET A 396 -0.30 16.73 9.85
C MET A 396 -1.21 16.72 8.63
N VAL A 397 -2.51 16.60 8.87
CA VAL A 397 -3.56 16.92 7.90
C VAL A 397 -4.49 17.94 8.51
N ALA A 398 -4.93 18.92 7.69
CA ALA A 398 -5.88 19.93 8.12
C ALA A 398 -6.76 20.34 6.94
N SER A 399 -8.03 20.63 7.21
CA SER A 399 -8.95 21.06 6.16
C SER A 399 -9.98 22.07 6.63
N ASN A 400 -10.53 22.78 5.65
CA ASN A 400 -11.76 23.56 5.80
C ASN A 400 -12.62 23.38 4.54
N LYS A 401 -13.63 24.23 4.36
CA LYS A 401 -14.54 24.16 3.20
C LYS A 401 -13.80 24.26 1.85
N ASN A 402 -12.70 25.04 1.79
CA ASN A 402 -12.04 25.38 0.53
C ASN A 402 -10.65 24.73 0.41
N TRP A 403 -9.97 24.53 1.52
CA TRP A 403 -8.56 24.12 1.55
C TRP A 403 -8.39 22.77 2.23
N PHE A 404 -7.46 22.00 1.68
CA PHE A 404 -6.86 20.86 2.35
C PHE A 404 -5.34 21.05 2.31
N VAL A 405 -4.68 20.79 3.43
CA VAL A 405 -3.23 20.77 3.54
C VAL A 405 -2.79 19.52 4.30
N ALA A 406 -1.74 18.88 3.80
CA ALA A 406 -1.00 17.89 4.56
C ALA A 406 0.48 18.24 4.53
N ALA A 407 1.18 17.97 5.63
CA ALA A 407 2.62 18.24 5.78
C ALA A 407 3.28 17.14 6.59
N LYS A 408 4.56 16.87 6.32
CA LYS A 408 5.32 15.80 6.99
C LYS A 408 6.65 16.28 7.58
N GLY A 409 7.05 15.66 8.69
CA GLY A 409 8.39 15.66 9.26
C GLY A 409 9.12 14.35 8.97
N GLY A 410 9.43 13.58 10.01
CA GLY A 410 10.02 12.25 9.94
C GLY A 410 11.55 12.25 9.72
N ASN A 411 12.05 11.20 9.08
CA ASN A 411 13.47 11.04 8.76
C ASN A 411 13.67 10.39 7.39
N ASN A 412 14.85 10.58 6.80
CA ASN A 412 15.18 10.06 5.46
C ASN A 412 15.70 8.60 5.48
N ALA A 413 15.13 7.74 6.35
CA ALA A 413 15.36 6.29 6.38
C ALA A 413 14.09 5.48 6.71
N GLU A 414 12.92 6.09 6.57
CA GLU A 414 11.64 5.40 6.66
C GLU A 414 11.49 4.43 5.49
N SER A 415 10.67 3.40 5.65
CA SER A 415 10.41 2.48 4.55
C SER A 415 9.80 3.23 3.36
N HIS A 416 10.32 3.00 2.15
CA HIS A 416 9.87 3.65 0.92
C HIS A 416 9.96 5.18 0.92
N ASN A 417 10.83 5.79 1.75
CA ASN A 417 10.95 7.24 1.86
C ASN A 417 11.53 7.91 0.60
N HIS A 418 11.23 9.20 0.49
CA HIS A 418 11.90 10.18 -0.37
C HIS A 418 12.73 11.14 0.50
N ASN A 419 13.66 11.87 -0.09
CA ASN A 419 14.42 12.92 0.63
C ASN A 419 13.59 14.21 0.66
N ASP A 420 12.54 14.24 1.49
CA ASP A 420 11.47 15.22 1.44
C ASP A 420 10.97 15.70 2.82
N ILE A 421 11.84 15.75 3.81
CA ILE A 421 11.50 16.25 5.15
C ILE A 421 11.02 17.69 5.09
N GLY A 422 9.86 17.97 5.66
CA GLY A 422 9.21 19.28 5.60
C GLY A 422 8.34 19.47 4.35
N ASN A 423 8.14 18.43 3.55
CA ASN A 423 7.25 18.46 2.39
C ASN A 423 5.80 18.68 2.80
N PHE A 424 5.03 19.27 1.90
CA PHE A 424 3.61 19.52 2.10
C PHE A 424 2.86 19.52 0.77
N ILE A 425 1.55 19.27 0.81
CA ILE A 425 0.66 19.36 -0.34
C ILE A 425 -0.51 20.28 -0.01
N VAL A 426 -1.03 20.97 -1.02
CA VAL A 426 -2.16 21.90 -0.90
C VAL A 426 -3.17 21.62 -1.99
N TYR A 427 -4.43 21.46 -1.59
CA TYR A 427 -5.57 21.38 -2.49
C TYR A 427 -6.53 22.54 -2.21
N HIS A 428 -7.14 23.07 -3.26
CA HIS A 428 -8.17 24.11 -3.18
C HIS A 428 -9.41 23.69 -3.95
N ASN A 429 -10.57 23.71 -3.27
CA ASN A 429 -11.84 23.23 -3.84
C ASN A 429 -11.68 21.85 -4.50
N ASN A 430 -11.07 20.92 -3.78
CA ASN A 430 -10.80 19.54 -4.20
C ASN A 430 -9.87 19.38 -5.42
N GLN A 431 -9.18 20.44 -5.85
CA GLN A 431 -8.23 20.40 -6.95
C GLN A 431 -6.79 20.60 -6.42
N PRO A 432 -5.81 19.85 -6.95
CA PRO A 432 -4.42 19.99 -6.53
C PRO A 432 -3.84 21.35 -6.91
N VAL A 433 -3.14 21.99 -5.99
CA VAL A 433 -2.39 23.25 -6.17
C VAL A 433 -0.90 22.97 -6.14
N VAL A 434 -0.44 22.48 -4.99
CA VAL A 434 0.93 22.01 -4.75
C VAL A 434 0.85 20.53 -4.42
N ILE A 435 1.68 19.73 -5.09
CA ILE A 435 1.57 18.27 -5.11
C ILE A 435 2.87 17.61 -4.63
N ASP A 436 2.75 16.36 -4.22
CA ASP A 436 3.84 15.40 -4.20
C ASP A 436 3.76 14.53 -5.46
N LEU A 437 4.89 14.19 -6.08
CA LEU A 437 4.91 13.34 -7.26
C LEU A 437 4.45 11.90 -6.95
N GLY A 438 4.69 11.43 -5.72
CA GLY A 438 4.47 10.06 -5.32
C GLY A 438 5.46 9.11 -6.00
N ARG A 439 5.08 7.84 -6.18
CA ARG A 439 5.96 6.82 -6.75
C ARG A 439 5.96 6.80 -8.28
N ASP A 440 7.06 6.33 -8.84
CA ASP A 440 7.22 5.90 -10.24
C ASP A 440 7.02 4.37 -10.42
N THR A 441 7.29 3.90 -11.63
CA THR A 441 7.36 2.47 -11.94
C THR A 441 8.64 1.88 -11.35
N TYR A 442 8.49 0.85 -10.51
CA TYR A 442 9.64 0.20 -9.89
C TYR A 442 10.54 -0.52 -10.90
N THR A 443 11.83 -0.32 -10.71
CA THR A 443 12.92 -0.97 -11.43
C THR A 443 13.95 -1.51 -10.42
N SER A 444 15.02 -2.14 -10.89
CA SER A 444 16.15 -2.53 -10.03
C SER A 444 16.76 -1.34 -9.29
N LYS A 445 16.73 -0.13 -9.86
CA LYS A 445 17.22 1.11 -9.25
C LYS A 445 16.41 1.52 -8.02
N SER A 446 15.10 1.28 -8.03
CA SER A 446 14.16 1.71 -6.97
C SER A 446 14.50 1.14 -5.59
N PHE A 447 15.19 -0.02 -5.53
CA PHE A 447 15.58 -0.70 -4.28
C PHE A 447 17.10 -0.85 -4.13
N SER A 448 17.86 0.02 -4.77
CA SER A 448 19.33 0.08 -4.68
C SER A 448 19.78 1.37 -3.98
N ASN A 449 21.09 1.49 -3.77
CA ASN A 449 21.73 2.73 -3.28
C ASN A 449 21.57 3.91 -4.25
N GLN A 450 21.11 3.67 -5.49
CA GLN A 450 20.81 4.69 -6.49
C GLN A 450 19.36 5.20 -6.44
N ARG A 451 18.54 4.74 -5.46
CA ARG A 451 17.15 5.17 -5.31
C ARG A 451 17.00 6.69 -5.35
N PHE A 452 17.85 7.39 -4.60
CA PHE A 452 17.78 8.85 -4.46
C PHE A 452 18.37 9.63 -5.66
N GLU A 453 18.66 8.96 -6.77
CA GLU A 453 18.87 9.58 -8.08
C GLU A 453 17.57 9.62 -8.90
N LEU A 454 16.54 8.86 -8.50
CA LEU A 454 15.22 8.91 -9.14
C LEU A 454 14.56 10.26 -8.88
N MET A 455 13.91 10.81 -9.92
CA MET A 455 13.31 12.14 -9.87
C MET A 455 12.35 12.31 -8.67
N ASN A 456 11.48 11.36 -8.47
CA ASN A 456 10.48 11.38 -7.40
C ASN A 456 11.03 11.16 -5.99
N CYS A 457 12.29 10.72 -5.86
CA CYS A 457 12.93 10.51 -4.56
C CYS A 457 13.83 11.70 -4.15
N ARG A 458 14.10 12.65 -5.06
CA ARG A 458 15.01 13.77 -4.84
C ARG A 458 14.29 15.00 -4.29
N SER A 459 14.93 15.69 -3.35
CA SER A 459 14.44 16.96 -2.77
C SER A 459 14.12 18.03 -3.81
N ALA A 460 14.85 18.07 -4.92
CA ALA A 460 14.64 19.01 -6.02
C ALA A 460 13.24 18.89 -6.68
N TYR A 461 12.51 17.83 -6.42
CA TYR A 461 11.16 17.57 -6.95
C TYR A 461 10.11 17.39 -5.85
N HIS A 462 10.39 17.91 -4.65
CA HIS A 462 9.47 18.02 -3.53
C HIS A 462 9.32 19.48 -3.07
N ASN A 463 8.36 19.76 -2.21
CA ASN A 463 8.08 21.10 -1.71
C ASN A 463 8.97 21.42 -0.50
N VAL A 464 10.28 21.39 -0.71
CA VAL A 464 11.31 21.56 0.32
C VAL A 464 12.38 22.54 -0.13
N PRO A 465 13.18 23.10 0.79
CA PRO A 465 14.30 23.96 0.41
C PRO A 465 15.44 23.16 -0.23
N ILE A 466 16.17 23.81 -1.12
CA ILE A 466 17.53 23.47 -1.53
C ILE A 466 18.42 24.51 -0.88
N ILE A 467 19.32 24.09 0.00
CA ILE A 467 20.12 25.01 0.83
C ILE A 467 21.55 25.00 0.34
N ASN A 468 22.02 26.17 -0.07
CA ASN A 468 23.37 26.36 -0.65
C ASN A 468 23.67 25.37 -1.79
N GLY A 469 22.66 25.11 -2.63
CA GLY A 469 22.75 24.17 -3.75
C GLY A 469 22.65 22.69 -3.37
N LEU A 470 22.49 22.37 -2.10
CA LEU A 470 22.44 20.98 -1.61
C LEU A 470 21.02 20.51 -1.34
N GLU A 471 20.74 19.29 -1.77
CA GLU A 471 19.53 18.53 -1.44
C GLU A 471 19.65 17.85 -0.07
N GLN A 472 18.53 17.42 0.49
CA GLN A 472 18.54 16.59 1.70
C GLN A 472 19.26 15.27 1.44
N LYS A 473 19.80 14.66 2.50
CA LYS A 473 20.58 13.43 2.41
C LYS A 473 19.77 12.25 2.97
N ASP A 474 19.96 11.09 2.39
CA ASP A 474 19.40 9.81 2.86
C ASP A 474 20.06 9.36 4.18
N GLY A 475 19.27 8.68 5.01
CA GLY A 475 19.72 8.08 6.27
C GLY A 475 19.03 8.65 7.52
N LYS A 476 18.91 7.82 8.56
CA LYS A 476 18.15 8.09 9.79
C LYS A 476 18.60 9.33 10.58
N LYS A 477 19.87 9.70 10.47
CA LYS A 477 20.40 10.92 11.11
C LYS A 477 19.85 12.21 10.48
N TYR A 478 19.44 12.13 9.20
CA TYR A 478 18.82 13.23 8.47
C TYR A 478 17.32 13.21 8.74
N ARG A 479 16.85 14.18 9.52
CA ARG A 479 15.49 14.17 10.07
C ARG A 479 14.98 15.57 10.37
N ALA A 480 13.68 15.68 10.54
CA ALA A 480 13.07 16.84 11.19
C ALA A 480 13.51 16.94 12.66
N ASP A 481 13.62 18.16 13.18
CA ASP A 481 13.90 18.43 14.58
C ASP A 481 12.89 19.41 15.14
N LYS A 482 12.66 19.35 16.48
CA LYS A 482 11.72 20.25 17.19
C LYS A 482 10.36 20.35 16.51
N VAL A 483 9.82 19.19 16.11
CA VAL A 483 8.51 19.13 15.46
C VAL A 483 7.42 19.40 16.48
N ASN A 484 6.52 20.30 16.14
CA ASN A 484 5.35 20.66 16.97
C ASN A 484 4.15 20.95 16.06
N HIS A 485 2.95 20.80 16.58
CA HIS A 485 1.71 21.13 15.88
C HIS A 485 0.80 21.99 16.75
N VAL A 486 -0.06 22.77 16.12
CA VAL A 486 -1.08 23.56 16.80
C VAL A 486 -2.41 23.33 16.07
N PHE A 487 -3.44 22.98 16.84
CA PHE A 487 -4.82 22.92 16.35
C PHE A 487 -5.70 23.83 17.21
N SER A 488 -6.38 24.73 16.55
CA SER A 488 -7.40 25.61 17.13
C SER A 488 -8.53 25.84 16.12
N GLU A 489 -9.59 26.49 16.54
CA GLU A 489 -10.69 26.85 15.61
C GLU A 489 -10.20 27.73 14.46
N GLY A 490 -9.26 28.65 14.71
CA GLY A 490 -8.75 29.61 13.70
C GLY A 490 -7.60 29.07 12.87
N ILE A 491 -6.73 28.21 13.41
CA ILE A 491 -5.50 27.81 12.75
C ILE A 491 -5.13 26.38 13.05
N SER A 492 -4.61 25.69 12.04
CA SER A 492 -3.94 24.41 12.18
C SER A 492 -2.58 24.48 11.52
N SER A 493 -1.52 24.14 12.24
CA SER A 493 -0.15 24.27 11.73
C SER A 493 0.79 23.17 12.20
N LEU A 494 1.77 22.86 11.32
CA LEU A 494 2.96 22.07 11.63
C LEU A 494 4.17 22.98 11.64
N ILE A 495 4.99 22.89 12.69
CA ILE A 495 6.20 23.67 12.90
C ILE A 495 7.35 22.68 13.05
N LEU A 496 8.41 22.82 12.27
CA LEU A 496 9.56 21.92 12.32
C LEU A 496 10.85 22.61 11.88
N ASN A 497 11.95 22.11 12.40
CA ASN A 497 13.29 22.52 11.98
C ASN A 497 13.85 21.54 10.95
N LEU A 498 14.50 22.05 9.90
CA LEU A 498 14.99 21.30 8.73
C LEU A 498 16.51 21.21 8.63
N GLU A 499 17.28 21.97 9.43
CA GLU A 499 18.75 22.01 9.33
C GLU A 499 19.37 20.61 9.45
N LYS A 500 18.80 19.71 10.24
CA LYS A 500 19.28 18.32 10.38
C LYS A 500 18.95 17.39 9.21
N ALA A 501 18.20 17.84 8.22
CA ALA A 501 17.93 17.08 7.00
C ALA A 501 19.07 17.20 5.97
N TYR A 502 19.98 18.15 6.18
CA TYR A 502 21.09 18.45 5.28
C TYR A 502 22.44 18.05 5.88
N THR A 503 23.44 17.97 5.01
CA THR A 503 24.84 17.79 5.45
C THR A 503 25.40 19.10 5.99
N GLU A 504 26.50 19.04 6.74
CA GLU A 504 27.18 20.23 7.27
C GLU A 504 27.63 21.20 6.16
N ALA A 505 27.91 20.68 4.97
CA ALA A 505 28.28 21.51 3.80
C ALA A 505 27.15 22.46 3.34
N ALA A 506 25.94 22.30 3.83
CA ALA A 506 24.86 23.25 3.58
C ALA A 506 25.02 24.57 4.36
N HIS A 507 25.90 24.62 5.35
CA HIS A 507 26.22 25.79 6.17
C HIS A 507 24.95 26.50 6.70
N VAL A 508 23.99 25.71 7.19
CA VAL A 508 22.74 26.21 7.75
C VAL A 508 22.73 26.04 9.26
N ASP A 509 22.68 27.15 9.99
CA ASP A 509 22.60 27.16 11.46
C ASP A 509 21.20 26.83 11.94
N LYS A 510 20.19 27.34 11.20
CA LYS A 510 18.77 27.12 11.51
C LYS A 510 17.94 27.25 10.25
N TRP A 511 16.95 26.35 10.11
CA TRP A 511 15.87 26.47 9.13
C TRP A 511 14.59 25.96 9.72
N GLN A 512 13.75 26.86 10.22
CA GLN A 512 12.44 26.52 10.76
C GLN A 512 11.35 26.82 9.73
N ARG A 513 10.54 25.82 9.44
CA ARG A 513 9.37 25.92 8.59
C ARG A 513 8.10 25.83 9.43
N THR A 514 7.11 26.67 9.10
CA THR A 514 5.74 26.58 9.62
C THR A 514 4.81 26.49 8.42
N ILE A 515 4.00 25.44 8.34
CA ILE A 515 2.94 25.27 7.36
C ILE A 515 1.62 25.43 8.11
N ALA A 516 0.76 26.36 7.71
CA ALA A 516 -0.46 26.70 8.42
C ALA A 516 -1.67 26.82 7.50
N LEU A 517 -2.77 26.21 7.89
CA LEU A 517 -4.11 26.50 7.39
C LEU A 517 -4.74 27.56 8.32
N ASP A 518 -4.89 28.77 7.85
CA ASP A 518 -5.56 29.86 8.55
C ASP A 518 -7.02 29.93 8.09
N ARG A 519 -7.95 29.70 8.99
CA ARG A 519 -9.39 29.66 8.70
C ARG A 519 -10.04 31.03 8.76
N GLU A 520 -9.47 31.95 9.53
CA GLU A 520 -9.96 33.32 9.61
C GLU A 520 -9.73 34.07 8.30
N TYR A 521 -8.51 34.01 7.78
CA TYR A 521 -8.17 34.60 6.50
C TYR A 521 -8.46 33.68 5.30
N ASN A 522 -8.79 32.41 5.55
CA ASN A 522 -9.10 31.40 4.53
C ASN A 522 -7.99 31.22 3.48
N TRP A 523 -6.77 31.02 3.96
CA TRP A 523 -5.58 30.75 3.14
C TRP A 523 -4.68 29.66 3.73
N VAL A 524 -3.71 29.21 2.94
CA VAL A 524 -2.59 28.41 3.44
C VAL A 524 -1.33 29.28 3.40
N GLU A 525 -0.68 29.45 4.55
CA GLU A 525 0.55 30.22 4.69
C GLU A 525 1.72 29.29 5.03
N VAL A 526 2.87 29.49 4.36
CA VAL A 526 4.14 28.89 4.75
C VAL A 526 5.09 29.99 5.17
N THR A 527 5.71 29.81 6.32
CA THR A 527 6.75 30.71 6.86
C THR A 527 8.06 29.93 6.94
N GLU A 528 9.12 30.49 6.35
CA GLU A 528 10.49 30.04 6.51
C GLU A 528 11.25 31.02 7.37
N GLN A 529 11.82 30.56 8.48
CA GLN A 529 12.73 31.36 9.31
C GLN A 529 14.09 30.68 9.32
N TYR A 530 15.07 31.29 8.68
CA TYR A 530 16.39 30.69 8.51
C TYR A 530 17.53 31.60 8.98
N LYS A 531 18.64 30.95 9.30
CA LYS A 531 19.95 31.56 9.55
C LYS A 531 21.02 30.68 8.91
N LEU A 532 21.79 31.24 8.01
CA LEU A 532 22.94 30.63 7.34
C LEU A 532 24.24 31.04 7.99
N ASP A 533 25.25 30.19 7.97
CA ASP A 533 26.61 30.54 8.35
C ASP A 533 27.26 31.38 7.25
N SER A 534 27.06 32.70 7.30
CA SER A 534 27.53 33.63 6.28
C SER A 534 29.05 33.71 6.19
N LEU A 535 29.77 33.48 7.31
CA LEU A 535 31.24 33.50 7.30
C LEU A 535 31.82 32.31 6.54
N GLN A 536 31.27 31.12 6.75
CA GLN A 536 31.71 29.92 6.03
C GLN A 536 31.31 29.99 4.55
N ILE A 537 30.10 30.46 4.24
CA ILE A 537 29.62 30.66 2.87
C ILE A 537 30.54 31.62 2.11
N GLU A 538 30.97 32.73 2.74
CA GLU A 538 31.85 33.68 2.10
C GLU A 538 33.23 33.08 1.82
N LYS A 539 33.80 32.29 2.76
CA LYS A 539 35.05 31.55 2.53
C LYS A 539 34.95 30.60 1.35
N ASP A 540 33.88 29.87 1.24
CA ASP A 540 33.66 28.88 0.20
C ASP A 540 33.42 29.55 -1.17
N ARG A 541 32.76 30.72 -1.20
CA ARG A 541 32.62 31.57 -2.41
C ARG A 541 33.98 32.04 -2.92
N LEU A 542 34.90 32.44 -2.02
CA LEU A 542 36.25 32.81 -2.38
C LEU A 542 37.03 31.65 -2.99
N ASN A 543 36.65 30.40 -2.68
CA ASN A 543 37.19 29.18 -3.27
C ASN A 543 36.45 28.72 -4.54
N GLY A 544 35.55 29.53 -5.08
CA GLY A 544 34.84 29.27 -6.34
C GLY A 544 33.57 28.46 -6.21
N GLN A 545 33.07 28.22 -5.00
CA GLN A 545 31.78 27.55 -4.81
C GLN A 545 30.63 28.54 -5.06
N VAL A 546 29.59 28.04 -5.72
CA VAL A 546 28.35 28.81 -5.97
C VAL A 546 27.28 28.33 -4.97
N PHE A 547 26.77 29.27 -4.19
CA PHE A 547 25.69 29.01 -3.23
C PHE A 547 24.39 29.55 -3.78
N ASP A 548 23.34 28.71 -3.69
CA ASP A 548 22.02 29.04 -4.18
C ASP A 548 20.98 28.47 -3.21
N ASN A 549 20.15 29.33 -2.64
CA ASN A 549 19.12 28.96 -1.70
C ASN A 549 17.76 29.10 -2.38
N GLN A 550 17.06 28.00 -2.48
CA GLN A 550 15.78 27.89 -3.18
C GLN A 550 14.72 27.24 -2.30
N ILE A 551 13.48 27.65 -2.45
CA ILE A 551 12.30 26.95 -1.96
C ILE A 551 11.62 26.38 -3.20
N ILE A 552 11.49 25.08 -3.28
CA ILE A 552 10.86 24.39 -4.40
C ILE A 552 9.39 24.15 -4.10
N LEU A 553 8.53 24.38 -5.10
CA LEU A 553 7.11 24.02 -5.05
C LEU A 553 6.72 23.29 -6.33
N MET A 554 6.18 22.11 -6.20
CA MET A 554 5.70 21.29 -7.32
C MET A 554 4.23 21.62 -7.59
N ALA A 555 3.94 22.33 -8.67
CA ALA A 555 2.60 22.79 -9.01
C ALA A 555 1.93 21.90 -10.06
N PHE A 556 0.64 21.63 -9.87
CA PHE A 556 -0.20 21.00 -10.87
C PHE A 556 -0.92 22.08 -11.71
N GLY A 557 -0.80 21.96 -13.03
CA GLY A 557 -1.26 23.00 -13.96
C GLY A 557 -0.22 24.10 -14.15
N LYS A 558 -0.26 24.77 -15.30
CA LYS A 558 0.74 25.77 -15.69
C LYS A 558 0.64 27.04 -14.84
N PRO A 559 1.70 27.38 -14.03
CA PRO A 559 1.74 28.64 -13.32
C PRO A 559 1.90 29.82 -14.28
N VAL A 560 1.33 30.98 -13.94
CA VAL A 560 1.51 32.21 -14.70
C VAL A 560 2.07 33.30 -13.78
N VAL A 561 3.33 33.65 -14.00
CA VAL A 561 3.96 34.77 -13.29
C VAL A 561 3.32 36.07 -13.80
N GLN A 562 2.58 36.77 -12.92
CA GLN A 562 1.91 38.03 -13.29
C GLN A 562 2.79 39.25 -13.09
N LYS A 563 3.40 39.36 -11.93
CA LYS A 563 4.26 40.45 -11.51
C LYS A 563 5.11 39.97 -10.34
N THR A 564 6.08 40.75 -9.97
CA THR A 564 6.89 40.51 -8.77
C THR A 564 6.00 40.30 -7.55
N GLY A 565 6.22 39.20 -6.83
CA GLY A 565 5.45 38.82 -5.64
C GLY A 565 4.16 38.05 -5.89
N ARG A 566 3.80 37.70 -7.15
CA ARG A 566 2.55 37.02 -7.45
C ARG A 566 2.63 36.04 -8.62
N ILE A 567 2.14 34.83 -8.41
CA ILE A 567 1.97 33.78 -9.43
C ILE A 567 0.54 33.26 -9.39
N LEU A 568 -0.10 33.12 -10.56
CA LEU A 568 -1.39 32.46 -10.68
C LEU A 568 -1.21 30.95 -10.84
N LEU A 569 -2.03 30.20 -10.11
CA LEU A 569 -2.10 28.75 -10.12
C LEU A 569 -3.51 28.30 -10.48
N GLN A 570 -3.70 27.02 -10.84
CA GLN A 570 -5.00 26.44 -11.20
C GLN A 570 -5.80 27.28 -12.21
N GLY A 571 -5.14 27.77 -13.25
CA GLY A 571 -5.83 28.61 -14.25
C GLY A 571 -6.33 29.97 -13.72
N GLY A 572 -5.78 30.43 -12.58
CA GLY A 572 -6.14 31.70 -11.95
C GLY A 572 -7.07 31.61 -10.73
N ASN A 573 -7.48 30.39 -10.35
CA ASN A 573 -8.34 30.19 -9.17
C ASN A 573 -7.61 30.34 -7.84
N VAL A 574 -6.30 30.22 -7.86
CA VAL A 574 -5.41 30.38 -6.69
C VAL A 574 -4.26 31.30 -7.05
N ARG A 575 -3.89 32.18 -6.13
CA ARG A 575 -2.70 33.01 -6.21
C ARG A 575 -1.67 32.54 -5.19
N LEU A 576 -0.44 32.36 -5.62
CA LEU A 576 0.72 32.29 -4.75
C LEU A 576 1.27 33.71 -4.60
N GLU A 577 1.17 34.24 -3.39
CA GLU A 577 1.74 35.54 -3.02
C GLU A 577 2.99 35.30 -2.17
N TYR A 578 4.10 35.97 -2.50
CA TYR A 578 5.38 35.83 -1.81
C TYR A 578 6.04 37.19 -1.60
N ASP A 579 6.88 37.28 -0.56
CA ASP A 579 7.60 38.51 -0.23
C ASP A 579 8.73 38.76 -1.22
N ALA A 580 8.50 39.67 -2.15
CA ALA A 580 9.41 39.98 -3.24
C ALA A 580 10.70 40.73 -2.81
N GLN A 581 10.77 41.22 -1.59
CA GLN A 581 12.00 41.78 -1.02
C GLN A 581 13.05 40.66 -0.83
N TYR A 582 12.58 39.49 -0.38
CA TYR A 582 13.41 38.35 -0.04
C TYR A 582 13.45 37.25 -1.10
N LEU A 583 12.47 37.19 -1.98
CA LEU A 583 12.28 36.09 -2.91
C LEU A 583 12.11 36.59 -4.35
N SER A 584 12.76 35.90 -5.27
CA SER A 584 12.49 35.98 -6.70
C SER A 584 11.93 34.65 -7.19
N ALA A 585 11.07 34.66 -8.23
CA ALA A 585 10.41 33.46 -8.70
C ALA A 585 10.74 33.14 -10.15
N SER A 586 10.97 31.86 -10.42
CA SER A 586 10.98 31.29 -11.78
C SER A 586 10.14 30.02 -11.84
N VAL A 587 9.78 29.62 -13.06
CA VAL A 587 8.93 28.44 -13.30
C VAL A 587 9.58 27.57 -14.36
N GLU A 588 9.71 26.29 -14.05
CA GLU A 588 10.22 25.27 -14.97
C GLU A 588 9.13 24.25 -15.27
N LYS A 589 9.06 23.81 -16.51
CA LYS A 589 8.20 22.72 -16.92
C LYS A 589 8.92 21.39 -16.73
N VAL A 590 8.30 20.46 -15.98
CA VAL A 590 8.82 19.12 -15.75
C VAL A 590 7.97 18.12 -16.51
N GLN A 591 8.57 17.43 -17.47
CA GLN A 591 7.87 16.42 -18.28
C GLN A 591 7.80 15.10 -17.51
N MET A 592 6.59 14.53 -17.43
CA MET A 592 6.39 13.18 -16.89
C MET A 592 6.69 12.16 -17.99
N THR A 593 7.66 11.30 -17.78
CA THR A 593 8.03 10.22 -18.71
C THR A 593 7.53 8.86 -18.24
N ASP A 594 7.44 8.67 -16.93
CA ASP A 594 6.97 7.43 -16.31
C ASP A 594 5.45 7.23 -16.46
N GLY A 595 5.01 6.00 -16.69
CA GLY A 595 3.61 5.65 -16.93
C GLY A 595 2.71 5.85 -15.71
N ILE A 596 3.20 5.55 -14.51
CA ILE A 596 2.45 5.74 -13.26
C ILE A 596 2.28 7.24 -12.99
N MET A 597 3.36 8.01 -13.09
CA MET A 597 3.30 9.46 -12.90
C MET A 597 2.39 10.15 -13.92
N LYS A 598 2.40 9.71 -15.20
CA LYS A 598 1.46 10.22 -16.23
C LYS A 598 0.00 9.95 -15.86
N THR A 599 -0.28 8.79 -15.31
CA THR A 599 -1.62 8.46 -14.84
C THR A 599 -2.09 9.40 -13.74
N GLN A 600 -1.18 9.80 -12.84
CA GLN A 600 -1.47 10.73 -11.75
C GLN A 600 -1.54 12.19 -12.21
N TRP A 601 -0.51 12.63 -12.94
CA TRP A 601 -0.23 14.06 -13.17
C TRP A 601 -0.27 14.46 -14.65
N LYS A 602 -0.71 13.58 -15.56
CA LYS A 602 -0.70 13.79 -17.01
C LYS A 602 0.73 13.96 -17.54
N ASP A 603 0.90 14.68 -18.64
CA ASP A 603 2.20 14.79 -19.32
C ASP A 603 3.19 15.71 -18.63
N ASN A 604 2.71 16.67 -17.82
CA ASN A 604 3.58 17.69 -17.26
C ASN A 604 3.09 18.19 -15.89
N VAL A 605 4.06 18.47 -15.02
CA VAL A 605 3.92 19.32 -13.83
C VAL A 605 4.88 20.48 -13.93
N TYR A 606 4.86 21.39 -12.97
CA TYR A 606 5.69 22.59 -12.99
C TYR A 606 6.40 22.74 -11.66
N ARG A 607 7.69 23.08 -11.74
CA ARG A 607 8.51 23.43 -10.60
C ARG A 607 8.57 24.94 -10.49
N ILE A 608 8.02 25.51 -9.43
CA ILE A 608 8.18 26.90 -9.04
C ILE A 608 9.37 26.96 -8.14
N ILE A 609 10.33 27.81 -8.47
CA ILE A 609 11.56 28.04 -7.71
C ILE A 609 11.47 29.45 -7.13
N LEU A 610 11.30 29.52 -5.81
CA LEU A 610 11.41 30.78 -5.06
C LEU A 610 12.86 30.87 -4.56
N ARG A 611 13.68 31.68 -5.25
CA ARG A 611 15.10 31.87 -4.90
C ARG A 611 15.23 32.97 -3.87
N LEU A 612 15.97 32.70 -2.78
CA LEU A 612 16.25 33.65 -1.75
C LEU A 612 17.24 34.71 -2.26
N ASN A 613 17.09 35.96 -1.81
CA ASN A 613 18.00 37.04 -2.07
C ASN A 613 19.22 36.90 -1.15
N ASP A 614 20.40 36.75 -1.71
CA ASP A 614 21.68 36.51 -1.02
C ASP A 614 22.08 37.60 -0.02
N ASN A 615 21.50 38.81 -0.12
CA ASN A 615 21.74 39.90 0.83
C ASN A 615 21.16 39.64 2.23
N TYR A 616 20.39 38.56 2.39
CA TYR A 616 19.73 38.22 3.66
C TYR A 616 20.15 36.82 4.16
N PRO A 617 21.33 36.70 4.82
CA PRO A 617 21.74 35.40 5.37
C PRO A 617 20.87 34.95 6.55
N MET A 618 20.07 35.84 7.09
CA MET A 618 19.05 35.55 8.11
C MET A 618 17.78 36.34 7.78
N ALA A 619 16.65 35.61 7.68
CA ALA A 619 15.35 36.25 7.45
C ALA A 619 14.19 35.37 7.94
N LYS A 620 13.04 36.01 7.98
CA LYS A 620 11.73 35.33 8.11
C LYS A 620 10.92 35.72 6.88
N VAL A 621 10.73 34.78 5.96
CA VAL A 621 10.01 35.00 4.70
C VAL A 621 8.69 34.23 4.70
N LYS A 622 7.71 34.76 3.99
CA LYS A 622 6.38 34.18 3.90
C LYS A 622 5.93 34.06 2.46
N TYR A 623 5.17 33.00 2.21
CA TYR A 623 4.40 32.85 0.98
C TYR A 623 3.05 32.21 1.28
N ARG A 624 2.02 32.60 0.51
CA ARG A 624 0.64 32.26 0.80
C ARG A 624 -0.09 31.81 -0.44
N PHE A 625 -0.91 30.81 -0.26
CA PHE A 625 -1.88 30.37 -1.26
C PHE A 625 -3.23 31.00 -0.90
N VAL A 626 -3.68 31.92 -1.73
CA VAL A 626 -4.91 32.68 -1.53
C VAL A 626 -5.84 32.51 -2.72
N LYS A 627 -7.16 32.67 -2.48
CA LYS A 627 -8.17 32.61 -3.54
C LYS A 627 -8.05 33.82 -4.48
#